data_e53427e9aedd3c888e43979df166e3e8
#
_entry.id   e53427e9aedd3c888e43979df166e3e8
#
_cell.length_a   1.000
_cell.length_b   1.000
_cell.length_c   1.000
_cell.angle_alpha   90.00
_cell.angle_beta   90.00
_cell.angle_gamma   90.00
#
_symmetry.space_group_name_H-M   'P 1'
#
loop_
_entity.id
_entity.type
_entity.pdbx_description
1 polymer ?
#
loop_
_entity_poly.entity_id
_entity_poly.type
_entity_poly.pdbx_seq_one_letter_code
_entity_poly.pdbx_strand_id
1 'polypeptide(L)'
;MAACATPETPASAPVVGQEPLSIGPAAQDTVGGWLPDDATLSPFDTANPIVGWIDPALLGAVQRAARAAQAEGIEMRISSGWRTKGFQQRLFADGIQRYGSPEAAKEFVASPEKSNHVTGTAVDIAPVEADLWLIANGPRFGLCQIYANEIWHFELAAVDGRCPPLKPNAAAD
;
A
#
# COMPACT_ATOMS: atom_id res chain seq x y z
N MET A 1 48.69 -2.54 -30.25
CA MET A 1 47.34 -3.14 -30.20
C MET A 1 46.60 -2.54 -29.00
N ALA A 2 45.69 -1.62 -29.26
CA ALA A 2 44.92 -0.96 -28.22
C ALA A 2 43.61 -1.74 -28.01
N ALA A 3 43.38 -2.21 -26.79
CA ALA A 3 42.12 -2.86 -26.40
C ALA A 3 41.06 -1.79 -26.17
N CYS A 4 39.98 -1.84 -26.97
CA CYS A 4 38.78 -1.05 -26.73
C CYS A 4 38.05 -1.62 -25.53
N ALA A 5 37.94 -0.86 -24.44
CA ALA A 5 37.02 -1.12 -23.35
C ALA A 5 35.62 -0.73 -23.80
N THR A 6 34.69 -1.67 -23.76
CA THR A 6 33.25 -1.40 -23.94
C THR A 6 32.72 -0.70 -22.69
N PRO A 7 31.94 0.39 -22.82
CA PRO A 7 31.31 1.00 -21.66
C PRO A 7 30.19 0.10 -21.12
N GLU A 8 30.27 -0.25 -19.85
CA GLU A 8 29.13 -0.89 -19.13
C GLU A 8 27.97 0.09 -19.07
N THR A 9 26.83 -0.38 -19.57
CA THR A 9 25.56 0.33 -19.47
C THR A 9 25.14 0.37 -18.00
N PRO A 10 24.86 1.53 -17.41
CA PRO A 10 24.36 1.59 -16.04
C PRO A 10 22.99 0.89 -15.97
N ALA A 11 22.83 0.02 -14.98
CA ALA A 11 21.56 -0.63 -14.69
C ALA A 11 20.46 0.42 -14.51
N SER A 12 19.39 0.27 -15.28
CA SER A 12 18.21 1.15 -15.19
C SER A 12 17.66 1.14 -13.78
N ALA A 13 17.43 2.32 -13.21
CA ALA A 13 16.73 2.48 -11.95
C ALA A 13 15.34 1.84 -12.04
N PRO A 14 14.81 1.23 -10.97
CA PRO A 14 13.49 0.64 -10.97
C PRO A 14 12.44 1.70 -11.27
N VAL A 15 11.56 1.39 -12.21
CA VAL A 15 10.44 2.25 -12.61
C VAL A 15 9.50 2.39 -11.42
N VAL A 16 9.21 3.61 -11.01
CA VAL A 16 8.16 3.96 -10.04
C VAL A 16 6.84 3.46 -10.61
N GLY A 17 6.22 2.49 -9.92
CA GLY A 17 4.99 1.86 -10.39
C GLY A 17 5.04 0.33 -10.28
N GLN A 18 5.74 -0.22 -9.26
CA GLN A 18 5.68 -1.66 -9.01
C GLN A 18 4.34 -2.00 -8.37
N GLU A 19 3.59 -2.83 -9.07
CA GLU A 19 2.37 -3.47 -8.57
C GLU A 19 2.62 -4.17 -7.23
N PRO A 20 1.59 -4.24 -6.35
CA PRO A 20 1.68 -5.00 -5.10
C PRO A 20 2.24 -6.39 -5.34
N LEU A 21 3.01 -6.91 -4.39
CA LEU A 21 3.58 -8.25 -4.49
C LEU A 21 2.46 -9.28 -4.63
N SER A 22 2.40 -9.94 -5.78
CA SER A 22 1.52 -11.07 -6.00
C SER A 22 2.02 -12.26 -5.17
N ILE A 23 1.15 -12.79 -4.31
CA ILE A 23 1.42 -14.02 -3.60
C ILE A 23 1.07 -15.19 -4.52
N GLY A 24 2.02 -16.11 -4.69
CA GLY A 24 1.81 -17.28 -5.52
C GLY A 24 0.62 -18.15 -5.06
N PRO A 25 0.16 -19.13 -5.90
CA PRO A 25 -1.07 -19.90 -5.67
C PRO A 25 -1.14 -20.63 -4.31
N ALA A 26 0.00 -20.96 -3.72
CA ALA A 26 0.09 -21.62 -2.41
C ALA A 26 -0.20 -20.68 -1.22
N ALA A 27 -0.30 -19.38 -1.45
CA ALA A 27 -0.47 -18.36 -0.42
C ALA A 27 -1.83 -17.66 -0.45
N GLN A 28 -2.81 -18.19 -1.18
CA GLN A 28 -4.18 -17.67 -1.26
C GLN A 28 -4.89 -17.82 0.10
N ASP A 29 -4.75 -16.82 0.95
CA ASP A 29 -5.36 -16.77 2.28
C ASP A 29 -6.48 -15.74 2.30
N THR A 30 -7.64 -16.13 1.82
CA THR A 30 -8.84 -15.29 1.76
C THR A 30 -9.33 -14.84 3.14
N VAL A 31 -8.97 -15.56 4.20
CA VAL A 31 -9.29 -15.17 5.59
C VAL A 31 -8.19 -14.25 6.15
N GLY A 32 -6.97 -14.38 5.66
CA GLY A 32 -5.81 -13.62 6.12
C GLY A 32 -5.65 -12.23 5.52
N GLY A 33 -6.49 -11.87 4.56
CA GLY A 33 -6.43 -10.54 3.92
C GLY A 33 -5.93 -10.55 2.48
N TRP A 34 -5.83 -11.74 1.86
CA TRP A 34 -5.48 -11.85 0.44
C TRP A 34 -6.65 -11.47 -0.48
N LEU A 35 -6.34 -10.72 -1.53
CA LEU A 35 -7.20 -10.47 -2.67
C LEU A 35 -6.48 -10.90 -3.96
N PRO A 36 -7.21 -11.37 -4.99
CA PRO A 36 -6.65 -11.52 -6.34
C PRO A 36 -6.06 -10.19 -6.85
N ASP A 37 -5.04 -10.27 -7.71
CA ASP A 37 -4.26 -9.10 -8.15
C ASP A 37 -5.11 -7.95 -8.74
N ASP A 38 -6.18 -8.26 -9.45
CA ASP A 38 -7.09 -7.26 -10.04
C ASP A 38 -8.35 -7.01 -9.20
N ALA A 39 -8.46 -7.62 -8.02
CA ALA A 39 -9.63 -7.49 -7.18
C ALA A 39 -9.52 -6.28 -6.25
N THR A 40 -10.63 -5.57 -6.13
CA THR A 40 -10.77 -4.46 -5.19
C THR A 40 -12.11 -4.55 -4.46
N LEU A 41 -12.18 -3.98 -3.27
CA LEU A 41 -13.38 -3.95 -2.45
C LEU A 41 -13.94 -2.53 -2.35
N SER A 42 -15.26 -2.45 -2.17
CA SER A 42 -15.87 -1.18 -1.79
C SER A 42 -15.48 -0.82 -0.35
N PRO A 43 -15.15 0.44 -0.03
CA PRO A 43 -14.96 0.89 1.36
C PRO A 43 -16.20 0.66 2.27
N PHE A 44 -17.33 0.34 1.67
CA PHE A 44 -18.58 0.09 2.38
C PHE A 44 -18.90 -1.40 2.57
N ASP A 45 -18.09 -2.30 2.03
CA ASP A 45 -18.23 -3.76 2.19
C ASP A 45 -17.61 -4.24 3.51
N THR A 46 -18.21 -3.82 4.62
CA THR A 46 -17.76 -4.15 5.97
C THR A 46 -18.00 -5.62 6.35
N ALA A 47 -18.74 -6.37 5.55
CA ALA A 47 -18.91 -7.80 5.74
C ALA A 47 -17.62 -8.58 5.37
N ASN A 48 -16.82 -8.03 4.47
CA ASN A 48 -15.50 -8.59 4.15
C ASN A 48 -14.48 -8.22 5.25
N PRO A 49 -13.75 -9.19 5.86
CA PRO A 49 -12.79 -8.93 6.93
C PRO A 49 -11.70 -7.92 6.56
N ILE A 50 -11.27 -7.88 5.29
CA ILE A 50 -10.26 -6.93 4.79
C ILE A 50 -10.69 -5.49 5.02
N VAL A 51 -11.98 -5.20 4.88
CA VAL A 51 -12.59 -3.88 5.09
C VAL A 51 -13.10 -3.74 6.53
N GLY A 52 -13.82 -4.73 7.03
CA GLY A 52 -14.51 -4.65 8.32
C GLY A 52 -13.60 -4.62 9.53
N TRP A 53 -12.34 -5.05 9.39
CA TRP A 53 -11.35 -5.03 10.47
C TRP A 53 -10.32 -3.89 10.33
N ILE A 54 -10.53 -2.99 9.39
CA ILE A 54 -9.84 -1.70 9.39
C ILE A 54 -10.29 -0.92 10.64
N ASP A 55 -9.36 -0.21 11.26
CA ASP A 55 -9.66 0.68 12.39
C ASP A 55 -10.88 1.55 12.07
N PRO A 56 -11.88 1.64 12.95
CA PRO A 56 -13.13 2.35 12.65
C PRO A 56 -12.94 3.83 12.32
N ALA A 57 -11.93 4.49 12.90
CA ALA A 57 -11.67 5.90 12.59
C ALA A 57 -11.06 6.04 11.19
N LEU A 58 -10.12 5.15 10.81
CA LEU A 58 -9.54 5.10 9.47
C LEU A 58 -10.61 4.77 8.44
N LEU A 59 -11.39 3.70 8.66
CA LEU A 59 -12.45 3.30 7.73
C LEU A 59 -13.49 4.42 7.53
N GLY A 60 -13.90 5.07 8.63
CA GLY A 60 -14.84 6.20 8.56
C GLY A 60 -14.27 7.38 7.75
N ALA A 61 -12.98 7.65 7.86
CA ALA A 61 -12.30 8.69 7.06
C ALA A 61 -12.28 8.31 5.57
N VAL A 62 -11.91 7.07 5.24
CA VAL A 62 -11.91 6.54 3.86
C VAL A 62 -13.31 6.60 3.26
N GLN A 63 -14.35 6.20 4.00
CA GLN A 63 -15.72 6.26 3.53
C GLN A 63 -16.21 7.70 3.26
N ARG A 64 -15.82 8.67 4.09
CA ARG A 64 -16.12 10.09 3.83
C ARG A 64 -15.39 10.60 2.59
N ALA A 65 -14.13 10.26 2.45
CA ALA A 65 -13.32 10.59 1.28
C ALA A 65 -13.91 9.97 0.01
N ALA A 66 -14.30 8.69 0.05
CA ALA A 66 -14.89 7.98 -1.08
C ALA A 66 -16.20 8.64 -1.56
N ARG A 67 -17.08 9.08 -0.64
CA ARG A 67 -18.28 9.82 -1.03
C ARG A 67 -17.97 11.18 -1.68
N ALA A 68 -16.94 11.87 -1.20
CA ALA A 68 -16.52 13.14 -1.79
C ALA A 68 -15.89 12.95 -3.18
N ALA A 69 -15.03 11.94 -3.36
CA ALA A 69 -14.44 11.59 -4.65
C ALA A 69 -15.52 11.17 -5.67
N GLN A 70 -16.50 10.38 -5.22
CA GLN A 70 -17.64 9.96 -6.06
C GLN A 70 -18.45 11.17 -6.59
N ALA A 71 -18.63 12.22 -5.80
CA ALA A 71 -19.30 13.45 -6.24
C ALA A 71 -18.53 14.19 -7.35
N GLU A 72 -17.23 13.91 -7.48
CA GLU A 72 -16.34 14.40 -8.54
C GLU A 72 -16.16 13.38 -9.68
N GLY A 73 -16.89 12.24 -9.64
CA GLY A 73 -16.84 11.20 -10.65
C GLY A 73 -15.67 10.21 -10.50
N ILE A 74 -14.99 10.24 -9.34
CA ILE A 74 -13.85 9.35 -9.06
C ILE A 74 -14.32 8.21 -8.15
N GLU A 75 -14.21 6.97 -8.64
CA GLU A 75 -14.49 5.77 -7.84
C GLU A 75 -13.27 5.43 -6.99
N MET A 76 -13.47 5.33 -5.67
CA MET A 76 -12.43 4.93 -4.73
C MET A 76 -12.69 3.51 -4.25
N ARG A 77 -11.69 2.65 -4.37
CA ARG A 77 -11.74 1.24 -4.00
C ARG A 77 -10.59 0.92 -3.05
N ILE A 78 -10.71 -0.17 -2.30
CA ILE A 78 -9.65 -0.72 -1.45
C ILE A 78 -9.01 -1.89 -2.18
N SER A 79 -7.72 -1.80 -2.47
CA SER A 79 -6.92 -2.89 -3.03
C SER A 79 -6.27 -3.74 -1.94
N SER A 80 -6.03 -3.17 -0.74
CA SER A 80 -5.62 -3.91 0.44
C SER A 80 -6.05 -3.16 1.72
N GLY A 81 -6.51 -3.91 2.70
CA GLY A 81 -6.91 -3.37 4.02
C GLY A 81 -6.26 -4.15 5.16
N TRP A 82 -7.07 -4.59 6.12
CA TRP A 82 -6.57 -5.41 7.21
C TRP A 82 -5.99 -6.74 6.73
N ARG A 83 -4.89 -7.17 7.38
CA ARG A 83 -4.22 -8.46 7.14
C ARG A 83 -3.90 -9.17 8.44
N THR A 84 -3.96 -10.51 8.44
CA THR A 84 -3.39 -11.27 9.56
C THR A 84 -1.87 -11.14 9.59
N LYS A 85 -1.29 -11.28 10.77
CA LYS A 85 0.18 -11.34 10.93
C LYS A 85 0.78 -12.48 10.12
N GLY A 86 0.09 -13.64 10.04
CA GLY A 86 0.54 -14.80 9.26
C GLY A 86 0.57 -14.51 7.75
N PHE A 87 -0.42 -13.77 7.23
CA PHE A 87 -0.43 -13.36 5.84
C PHE A 87 0.71 -12.36 5.56
N GLN A 88 0.89 -11.35 6.41
CA GLN A 88 1.99 -10.40 6.29
C GLN A 88 3.37 -11.08 6.36
N GLN A 89 3.51 -12.14 7.17
CA GLN A 89 4.74 -12.94 7.21
C GLN A 89 5.04 -13.60 5.86
N ARG A 90 4.03 -14.12 5.17
CA ARG A 90 4.19 -14.70 3.82
C ARG A 90 4.55 -13.63 2.80
N LEU A 91 3.87 -12.48 2.81
CA LEU A 91 4.21 -11.34 1.94
C LEU A 91 5.67 -10.93 2.12
N PHE A 92 6.13 -10.84 3.35
CA PHE A 92 7.52 -10.48 3.65
C PHE A 92 8.50 -11.56 3.17
N ALA A 93 8.17 -12.85 3.34
CA ALA A 93 8.99 -13.95 2.85
C ALA A 93 9.09 -13.97 1.31
N ASP A 94 7.98 -13.71 0.61
CA ASP A 94 7.94 -13.56 -0.85
C ASP A 94 8.76 -12.33 -1.28
N GLY A 95 8.68 -11.24 -0.52
CA GLY A 95 9.52 -10.06 -0.70
C GLY A 95 11.01 -10.38 -0.61
N ILE A 96 11.44 -11.18 0.37
CA ILE A 96 12.85 -11.61 0.49
C ILE A 96 13.28 -12.40 -0.75
N GLN A 97 12.44 -13.30 -1.25
CA GLN A 97 12.75 -14.06 -2.47
C GLN A 97 12.84 -13.14 -3.69
N ARG A 98 11.95 -12.16 -3.80
CA ARG A 98 11.91 -11.23 -4.94
C ARG A 98 13.06 -10.23 -4.94
N TYR A 99 13.42 -9.68 -3.79
CA TYR A 99 14.41 -8.61 -3.65
C TYR A 99 15.79 -9.10 -3.19
N GLY A 100 15.93 -10.38 -2.85
CA GLY A 100 17.20 -11.04 -2.59
C GLY A 100 17.70 -10.96 -1.14
N SER A 101 17.16 -10.07 -0.30
CA SER A 101 17.50 -10.00 1.13
C SER A 101 16.37 -9.43 1.98
N PRO A 102 16.35 -9.69 3.30
CA PRO A 102 15.40 -9.06 4.22
C PRO A 102 15.50 -7.53 4.24
N GLU A 103 16.70 -6.98 4.11
CA GLU A 103 16.95 -5.54 4.11
C GLU A 103 16.33 -4.88 2.87
N ALA A 104 16.55 -5.46 1.68
CA ALA A 104 15.96 -4.98 0.45
C ALA A 104 14.44 -5.17 0.43
N ALA A 105 13.93 -6.28 0.98
CA ALA A 105 12.49 -6.53 1.06
C ALA A 105 11.75 -5.49 1.91
N LYS A 106 12.35 -5.03 3.02
CA LYS A 106 11.73 -4.02 3.92
C LYS A 106 11.42 -2.70 3.23
N GLU A 107 12.09 -2.36 2.15
CA GLU A 107 11.80 -1.14 1.40
C GLU A 107 10.44 -1.18 0.70
N PHE A 108 9.92 -2.39 0.42
CA PHE A 108 8.68 -2.62 -0.34
C PHE A 108 7.61 -3.37 0.44
N VAL A 109 7.99 -4.12 1.46
CA VAL A 109 7.07 -4.91 2.28
C VAL A 109 7.48 -4.78 3.73
N ALA A 110 6.66 -4.13 4.53
CA ALA A 110 6.89 -4.02 5.97
C ALA A 110 6.91 -5.40 6.62
N SER A 111 7.78 -5.59 7.63
CA SER A 111 7.76 -6.82 8.43
C SER A 111 6.44 -6.96 9.18
N PRO A 112 6.05 -8.18 9.59
CA PRO A 112 4.79 -8.41 10.33
C PRO A 112 4.65 -7.62 11.63
N GLU A 113 5.78 -7.22 12.22
CA GLU A 113 5.83 -6.43 13.45
C GLU A 113 5.65 -4.93 13.22
N LYS A 114 5.90 -4.48 11.97
CA LYS A 114 5.89 -3.07 11.58
C LYS A 114 4.70 -2.69 10.70
N SER A 115 4.07 -3.67 10.05
CA SER A 115 2.99 -3.41 9.10
C SER A 115 1.73 -2.88 9.80
N ASN A 116 1.33 -1.66 9.45
CA ASN A 116 0.11 -1.04 9.93
C ASN A 116 -1.17 -1.69 9.35
N HIS A 117 -1.06 -2.49 8.29
CA HIS A 117 -2.16 -3.35 7.84
C HIS A 117 -2.53 -4.43 8.85
N VAL A 118 -1.56 -4.96 9.61
CA VAL A 118 -1.80 -5.98 10.64
C VAL A 118 -2.63 -5.44 11.80
N THR A 119 -2.48 -4.15 12.11
CA THR A 119 -3.28 -3.48 13.14
C THR A 119 -4.56 -2.84 12.58
N GLY A 120 -4.76 -2.89 11.27
CA GLY A 120 -5.88 -2.24 10.58
C GLY A 120 -5.74 -0.72 10.47
N THR A 121 -4.56 -0.15 10.75
CA THR A 121 -4.32 1.30 10.74
C THR A 121 -3.73 1.82 9.41
N ALA A 122 -3.65 0.98 8.39
CA ALA A 122 -3.31 1.35 7.03
C ALA A 122 -4.30 0.77 6.02
N VAL A 123 -4.40 1.42 4.86
CA VAL A 123 -5.22 1.00 3.73
C VAL A 123 -4.53 1.36 2.42
N ASP A 124 -4.59 0.43 1.46
CA ASP A 124 -4.16 0.66 0.10
C ASP A 124 -5.39 0.94 -0.78
N ILE A 125 -5.33 2.02 -1.52
CA ILE A 125 -6.42 2.52 -2.37
C ILE A 125 -6.14 2.17 -3.83
N ALA A 126 -7.17 2.16 -4.64
CA ALA A 126 -7.16 2.02 -6.09
C ALA A 126 -8.42 2.70 -6.68
N PRO A 127 -8.44 3.02 -7.97
CA PRO A 127 -7.31 3.05 -8.91
C PRO A 127 -6.39 4.26 -8.66
N VAL A 128 -5.34 4.42 -9.46
CA VAL A 128 -4.36 5.53 -9.34
C VAL A 128 -5.02 6.92 -9.33
N GLU A 129 -6.12 7.10 -10.03
CA GLU A 129 -6.89 8.35 -10.01
C GLU A 129 -7.42 8.67 -8.61
N ALA A 130 -7.82 7.64 -7.86
CA ALA A 130 -8.28 7.80 -6.48
C ALA A 130 -7.10 8.09 -5.54
N ASP A 131 -5.93 7.50 -5.77
CA ASP A 131 -4.69 7.80 -5.03
C ASP A 131 -4.31 9.27 -5.20
N LEU A 132 -4.25 9.75 -6.45
CA LEU A 132 -3.91 11.13 -6.76
C LEU A 132 -4.94 12.11 -6.16
N TRP A 133 -6.23 11.76 -6.20
CA TRP A 133 -7.26 12.56 -5.55
C TRP A 133 -7.07 12.61 -4.03
N LEU A 134 -6.73 11.48 -3.37
CA LEU A 134 -6.45 11.42 -1.94
C LEU A 134 -5.18 12.18 -1.55
N ILE A 135 -4.12 12.11 -2.35
CA ILE A 135 -2.91 12.92 -2.12
C ILE A 135 -3.27 14.41 -2.04
N ALA A 136 -4.15 14.87 -2.93
CA ALA A 136 -4.57 16.27 -2.97
C ALA A 136 -5.63 16.64 -1.91
N ASN A 137 -6.55 15.73 -1.59
CA ASN A 137 -7.75 16.02 -0.80
C ASN A 137 -7.81 15.30 0.55
N GLY A 138 -7.01 14.24 0.73
CA GLY A 138 -7.03 13.37 1.92
C GLY A 138 -6.80 14.08 3.24
N PRO A 139 -5.91 15.11 3.33
CA PRO A 139 -5.62 15.79 4.60
C PRO A 139 -6.86 16.37 5.28
N ARG A 140 -7.87 16.81 4.54
CA ARG A 140 -9.15 17.31 5.10
C ARG A 140 -10.00 16.23 5.77
N PHE A 141 -9.70 14.94 5.48
CA PHE A 141 -10.32 13.76 6.10
C PHE A 141 -9.42 13.10 7.15
N GLY A 142 -8.20 13.61 7.33
CA GLY A 142 -7.18 13.02 8.20
C GLY A 142 -6.26 12.03 7.49
N LEU A 143 -6.50 11.74 6.19
CA LEU A 143 -5.79 10.72 5.41
C LEU A 143 -4.53 11.31 4.77
N CYS A 144 -3.42 10.59 4.92
CA CYS A 144 -2.13 10.96 4.34
C CYS A 144 -1.47 9.76 3.66
N GLN A 145 -0.90 9.98 2.50
CA GLN A 145 0.14 9.11 1.97
C GLN A 145 1.33 9.14 2.92
N ILE A 146 1.91 7.97 3.24
CA ILE A 146 3.01 7.87 4.21
C ILE A 146 4.35 7.63 3.53
N TYR A 147 4.40 6.77 2.51
CA TYR A 147 5.64 6.39 1.83
C TYR A 147 5.73 6.98 0.41
N ALA A 148 6.91 7.48 0.05
CA ALA A 148 7.14 8.08 -1.26
C ALA A 148 7.06 7.05 -2.41
N ASN A 149 7.43 5.80 -2.13
CA ASN A 149 7.41 4.69 -3.09
C ASN A 149 6.06 3.95 -3.16
N GLU A 150 5.06 4.33 -2.34
CA GLU A 150 3.75 3.69 -2.27
C GLU A 150 2.65 4.76 -2.34
N ILE A 151 2.28 5.19 -3.54
CA ILE A 151 1.25 6.23 -3.74
C ILE A 151 -0.15 5.79 -3.29
N TRP A 152 -0.37 4.48 -3.16
CA TRP A 152 -1.63 3.86 -2.75
C TRP A 152 -1.80 3.73 -1.24
N HIS A 153 -0.72 3.85 -0.45
CA HIS A 153 -0.70 3.59 1.00
C HIS A 153 -1.09 4.81 1.81
N PHE A 154 -2.23 4.71 2.52
CA PHE A 154 -2.79 5.81 3.33
C PHE A 154 -3.04 5.41 4.78
N GLU A 155 -2.80 6.36 5.68
CA GLU A 155 -3.04 6.24 7.12
C GLU A 155 -3.70 7.52 7.66
N LEU A 156 -4.26 7.43 8.89
CA LEU A 156 -4.69 8.62 9.63
C LEU A 156 -3.48 9.30 10.26
N ALA A 157 -2.92 10.28 9.58
CA ALA A 157 -1.71 10.96 10.02
C ALA A 157 -1.76 12.50 9.91
N ALA A 158 -2.85 13.07 9.38
CA ALA A 158 -2.95 14.52 9.28
C ALA A 158 -3.17 15.17 10.65
N VAL A 159 -2.38 16.20 10.94
CA VAL A 159 -2.55 17.08 12.10
C VAL A 159 -2.89 18.46 11.56
N ASP A 160 -4.00 19.04 12.05
CA ASP A 160 -4.51 20.34 11.59
C ASP A 160 -4.64 20.45 10.06
N GLY A 161 -5.09 19.35 9.41
CA GLY A 161 -5.28 19.28 7.97
C GLY A 161 -3.97 19.21 7.16
N ARG A 162 -2.85 18.87 7.78
CA ARG A 162 -1.54 18.75 7.14
C ARG A 162 -0.96 17.36 7.34
N CYS A 163 -0.44 16.79 6.27
CA CYS A 163 0.30 15.54 6.33
C CYS A 163 1.74 15.73 6.78
N PRO A 164 2.33 14.74 7.49
CA PRO A 164 3.75 14.72 7.76
C PRO A 164 4.57 14.62 6.45
N PRO A 165 5.86 14.94 6.49
CA PRO A 165 6.76 14.63 5.39
C PRO A 165 6.72 13.14 5.04
N LEU A 166 6.77 12.84 3.74
CA LEU A 166 6.82 11.45 3.27
C LEU A 166 8.09 10.75 3.78
N LYS A 167 7.94 9.54 4.26
CA LYS A 167 9.05 8.62 4.47
C LYS A 167 9.48 8.05 3.12
N PRO A 168 10.77 7.74 2.89
CA PRO A 168 11.20 7.21 1.59
C PRO A 168 10.53 5.86 1.26
N ASN A 169 10.37 4.98 2.25
CA ASN A 169 9.78 3.64 2.13
C ASN A 169 9.45 3.06 3.52
N ALA A 170 8.89 1.85 3.55
CA ALA A 170 8.49 1.16 4.78
C ALA A 170 9.68 0.74 5.69
N ALA A 171 10.92 0.73 5.20
CA ALA A 171 12.09 0.47 6.02
C ALA A 171 12.49 1.65 6.93
N ALA A 172 11.93 2.83 6.67
CA ALA A 172 12.20 4.05 7.45
C ALA A 172 11.37 4.16 8.76
N ASP A 173 10.62 3.12 9.11
CA ASP A 173 9.82 3.00 10.35
C ASP A 173 10.61 2.47 11.56
#